data_06cdcc13a2bcb460022301a950aad995
#
_entry.id   06cdcc13a2bcb460022301a950aad995
#
_cell.length_a   1.000
_cell.length_b   1.000
_cell.length_c   1.000
_cell.angle_alpha   90.00
_cell.angle_beta   90.00
_cell.angle_gamma   90.00
#
_symmetry.space_group_name_H-M   'P 1'
#
loop_
_entity.id
_entity.type
_entity.pdbx_description
1 polymer ?
#
loop_
_entity_poly.entity_id
_entity_poly.type
_entity_poly.pdbx_seq_one_letter_code
_entity_poly.pdbx_strand_id
1 'polypeptide(L)'
;MRIALVFYLLLGLLGATSVARANEDGAAPKKLGEVAFANSCAPEAQESFELGVAWLHSFGFVEGEQAFRDAFNRDPNCAIAAWGIATVLIGNTFSIGPSPEGAQQAQQAIDRGRTLGAKSQRERDYIEAIAAYYDHFAERPHGARIRSLSDAFEALAKHYGDDDEAQIFSALYLTASQSPTDKSYSRARKAAAILEAQFAKNPNHPGVAHYLIHSYDYPAIARNGLPAAFCYAGIAPDAAHALHMPSHIFTRVGLWRESIETNARSIVAARAENNSGSVLHAMDYMVYADLQLARDTDAAAVVQQSLDLSDPGLASAYARAAIPTRYAVERDQWSEAAALAGPPASKFPYTEVMTLFARAVGAARSGNPAGAEKDVARLAAIVVVLKGAKNDYWATEVEVQRLGAAAWIAFAGGNREEALGLMRSAADMEDASEKSAVSPGRVLPARELLGDMLLESGRADDALAAYEASLVNDPKRLRSFYGAARAAVAAGNRDKARDYFSLMVEMADGNSTRPELTKARQYLAAK
;
A
#
# COMPACT_ATOMS: atom_id res chain seq x y z
N MET A 1 -50.67 -45.60 -55.43
CA MET A 1 -50.45 -44.18 -55.20
C MET A 1 -50.88 -43.86 -53.78
N ARG A 2 -49.97 -43.85 -52.88
CA ARG A 2 -50.21 -43.41 -51.47
C ARG A 2 -49.14 -42.41 -51.11
N ILE A 3 -49.56 -41.20 -50.85
CA ILE A 3 -48.75 -40.06 -50.44
C ILE A 3 -48.58 -40.15 -48.89
N ALA A 4 -47.33 -40.25 -48.41
CA ALA A 4 -47.01 -40.20 -46.99
C ALA A 4 -46.64 -38.78 -46.64
N LEU A 5 -47.40 -38.16 -45.72
CA LEU A 5 -47.07 -36.86 -45.08
C LEU A 5 -46.07 -37.10 -43.92
N VAL A 6 -44.92 -36.46 -43.97
CA VAL A 6 -43.96 -36.44 -42.90
C VAL A 6 -44.16 -35.11 -42.09
N PHE A 7 -44.54 -35.26 -40.83
CA PHE A 7 -44.60 -34.13 -39.88
C PHE A 7 -43.20 -33.91 -39.28
N TYR A 8 -42.63 -32.75 -39.51
CA TYR A 8 -41.46 -32.25 -38.74
C TYR A 8 -41.93 -31.52 -37.48
N LEU A 9 -41.60 -32.08 -36.31
CA LEU A 9 -41.70 -31.37 -35.05
C LEU A 9 -40.48 -30.43 -34.92
N LEU A 10 -40.71 -29.13 -34.97
CA LEU A 10 -39.75 -28.10 -34.55
C LEU A 10 -39.82 -27.94 -33.02
N LEU A 11 -38.81 -28.46 -32.30
CA LEU A 11 -38.55 -28.07 -30.90
C LEU A 11 -37.94 -26.68 -30.92
N GLY A 12 -38.68 -25.66 -30.48
CA GLY A 12 -38.17 -24.34 -30.21
C GLY A 12 -37.35 -24.34 -28.91
N LEU A 13 -36.03 -24.18 -29.00
CA LEU A 13 -35.18 -23.79 -27.87
C LEU A 13 -35.48 -22.34 -27.56
N LEU A 14 -36.18 -22.10 -26.48
CA LEU A 14 -36.25 -20.77 -25.82
C LEU A 14 -34.90 -20.52 -25.14
N GLY A 15 -33.96 -19.90 -25.84
CA GLY A 15 -32.80 -19.30 -25.23
C GLY A 15 -33.22 -18.10 -24.41
N ALA A 16 -33.09 -18.20 -23.09
CA ALA A 16 -33.21 -17.06 -22.21
C ALA A 16 -32.00 -16.13 -22.44
N THR A 17 -32.19 -15.11 -23.27
CA THR A 17 -31.23 -14.00 -23.35
C THR A 17 -31.45 -13.14 -22.11
N SER A 18 -30.53 -13.19 -21.19
CA SER A 18 -30.43 -12.19 -20.11
C SER A 18 -30.15 -10.84 -20.75
N VAL A 19 -31.17 -10.01 -20.84
CA VAL A 19 -31.02 -8.59 -21.22
C VAL A 19 -30.38 -7.87 -20.03
N ALA A 20 -29.12 -7.56 -20.13
CA ALA A 20 -28.47 -6.64 -19.22
C ALA A 20 -29.23 -5.29 -19.30
N ARG A 21 -29.88 -4.90 -18.21
CA ARG A 21 -30.49 -3.57 -18.10
C ARG A 21 -29.35 -2.55 -18.01
N ALA A 22 -29.32 -1.58 -18.91
CA ALA A 22 -28.53 -0.38 -18.75
C ALA A 22 -29.08 0.44 -17.57
N ASN A 23 -28.17 0.99 -16.74
CA ASN A 23 -28.53 1.96 -15.73
C ASN A 23 -29.22 3.18 -16.37
N GLU A 24 -30.02 3.92 -15.62
CA GLU A 24 -30.83 5.05 -16.10
C GLU A 24 -30.02 6.13 -16.83
N ASP A 25 -28.68 6.16 -16.66
CA ASP A 25 -27.74 7.08 -17.36
C ASP A 25 -27.08 6.48 -18.61
N GLY A 26 -27.47 5.30 -19.07
CA GLY A 26 -26.92 4.67 -20.29
C GLY A 26 -25.46 4.18 -20.19
N ALA A 27 -24.83 4.25 -19.02
CA ALA A 27 -23.49 3.74 -18.79
C ALA A 27 -23.50 2.20 -18.64
N ALA A 28 -22.49 1.52 -19.20
CA ALA A 28 -22.31 0.10 -18.99
C ALA A 28 -22.09 -0.21 -17.50
N PRO A 29 -22.59 -1.34 -16.97
CA PRO A 29 -22.36 -1.73 -15.58
C PRO A 29 -20.87 -1.86 -15.30
N LYS A 30 -20.42 -1.36 -14.13
CA LYS A 30 -19.03 -1.42 -13.68
C LYS A 30 -18.61 -2.85 -13.44
N LYS A 31 -17.40 -3.21 -13.89
CA LYS A 31 -16.79 -4.54 -13.67
C LYS A 31 -15.96 -4.50 -12.39
N LEU A 32 -16.56 -4.97 -11.30
CA LEU A 32 -15.97 -4.96 -9.94
C LEU A 32 -15.76 -6.36 -9.37
N GLY A 33 -15.87 -7.41 -10.18
CA GLY A 33 -15.83 -8.79 -9.74
C GLY A 33 -17.23 -9.33 -9.39
N GLU A 34 -17.26 -10.46 -8.69
CA GLU A 34 -18.48 -11.17 -8.31
C GLU A 34 -18.64 -11.14 -6.79
N VAL A 35 -19.76 -10.60 -6.31
CA VAL A 35 -20.12 -10.54 -4.89
C VAL A 35 -21.52 -11.14 -4.73
N ALA A 36 -21.69 -11.93 -3.70
CA ALA A 36 -22.99 -12.49 -3.32
C ALA A 36 -23.22 -12.30 -1.82
N PHE A 37 -24.01 -11.31 -1.45
CA PHE A 37 -24.34 -11.01 -0.05
C PHE A 37 -25.84 -11.18 0.20
N ALA A 38 -26.24 -12.38 0.60
CA ALA A 38 -27.64 -12.67 0.93
C ALA A 38 -28.13 -11.76 2.07
N ASN A 39 -29.26 -11.08 1.85
CA ASN A 39 -29.87 -10.19 2.82
C ASN A 39 -31.39 -10.19 2.71
N SER A 40 -32.08 -9.55 3.66
CA SER A 40 -33.53 -9.53 3.77
C SER A 40 -34.20 -8.27 3.21
N CYS A 41 -33.45 -7.43 2.47
CA CYS A 41 -33.98 -6.25 1.79
C CYS A 41 -34.92 -6.64 0.64
N ALA A 42 -35.73 -5.69 0.19
CA ALA A 42 -36.59 -5.91 -0.97
C ALA A 42 -35.76 -6.21 -2.24
N PRO A 43 -36.30 -6.98 -3.20
CA PRO A 43 -35.55 -7.33 -4.41
C PRO A 43 -35.00 -6.13 -5.19
N GLU A 44 -35.69 -5.00 -5.14
CA GLU A 44 -35.31 -3.76 -5.82
C GLU A 44 -34.05 -3.12 -5.23
N ALA A 45 -33.70 -3.44 -3.97
CA ALA A 45 -32.50 -2.94 -3.29
C ALA A 45 -31.27 -3.83 -3.45
N GLN A 46 -31.43 -5.09 -3.88
CA GLN A 46 -30.34 -6.09 -3.91
C GLN A 46 -29.16 -5.65 -4.77
N GLU A 47 -29.43 -5.22 -6.01
CA GLU A 47 -28.40 -4.79 -6.95
C GLU A 47 -27.57 -3.62 -6.38
N SER A 48 -28.24 -2.61 -5.81
CA SER A 48 -27.55 -1.47 -5.19
C SER A 48 -26.76 -1.88 -3.95
N PHE A 49 -27.26 -2.81 -3.15
CA PHE A 49 -26.56 -3.31 -1.97
C PHE A 49 -25.30 -4.09 -2.35
N GLU A 50 -25.38 -5.04 -3.29
CA GLU A 50 -24.23 -5.84 -3.76
C GLU A 50 -23.20 -4.97 -4.47
N LEU A 51 -23.63 -3.96 -5.24
CA LEU A 51 -22.74 -2.95 -5.81
C LEU A 51 -21.97 -2.20 -4.71
N GLY A 52 -22.63 -1.82 -3.62
CA GLY A 52 -21.99 -1.22 -2.46
C GLY A 52 -20.94 -2.11 -1.82
N VAL A 53 -21.22 -3.41 -1.70
CA VAL A 53 -20.26 -4.40 -1.17
C VAL A 53 -19.07 -4.57 -2.12
N ALA A 54 -19.28 -4.64 -3.44
CA ALA A 54 -18.22 -4.76 -4.43
C ALA A 54 -17.26 -3.55 -4.42
N TRP A 55 -17.82 -2.33 -4.33
CA TRP A 55 -17.04 -1.11 -4.15
C TRP A 55 -16.27 -1.10 -2.82
N LEU A 56 -16.92 -1.50 -1.71
CA LEU A 56 -16.28 -1.60 -0.40
C LEU A 56 -15.06 -2.54 -0.45
N HIS A 57 -15.18 -3.69 -1.10
CA HIS A 57 -14.08 -4.63 -1.28
C HIS A 57 -12.94 -4.08 -2.15
N SER A 58 -13.22 -3.13 -3.01
CA SER A 58 -12.23 -2.45 -3.86
C SER A 58 -11.81 -1.08 -3.34
N PHE A 59 -12.16 -0.74 -2.09
CA PHE A 59 -11.88 0.54 -1.43
C PHE A 59 -12.39 1.78 -2.20
N GLY A 60 -13.43 1.60 -3.02
CA GLY A 60 -14.23 2.68 -3.60
C GLY A 60 -15.26 3.18 -2.59
N PHE A 61 -14.79 3.92 -1.57
CA PHE A 61 -15.62 4.26 -0.40
C PHE A 61 -16.73 5.25 -0.74
N VAL A 62 -16.50 6.19 -1.65
CA VAL A 62 -17.49 7.19 -2.08
C VAL A 62 -18.60 6.51 -2.87
N GLU A 63 -18.25 5.70 -3.85
CA GLU A 63 -19.17 4.94 -4.69
C GLU A 63 -19.93 3.89 -3.86
N GLY A 64 -19.23 3.23 -2.94
CA GLY A 64 -19.84 2.26 -2.01
C GLY A 64 -20.87 2.90 -1.09
N GLU A 65 -20.57 4.08 -0.52
CA GLU A 65 -21.52 4.83 0.29
C GLU A 65 -22.78 5.20 -0.52
N GLN A 66 -22.59 5.70 -1.73
CA GLN A 66 -23.69 6.06 -2.61
C GLN A 66 -24.58 4.83 -2.90
N ALA A 67 -23.98 3.69 -3.24
CA ALA A 67 -24.69 2.47 -3.54
C ALA A 67 -25.50 1.93 -2.32
N PHE A 68 -24.96 1.99 -1.11
CA PHE A 68 -25.70 1.62 0.10
C PHE A 68 -26.84 2.62 0.42
N ARG A 69 -26.65 3.90 0.16
CA ARG A 69 -27.71 4.90 0.29
C ARG A 69 -28.83 4.68 -0.74
N ASP A 70 -28.48 4.29 -1.96
CA ASP A 70 -29.45 3.93 -2.99
C ASP A 70 -30.23 2.65 -2.62
N ALA A 71 -29.58 1.67 -1.98
CA ALA A 71 -30.29 0.53 -1.41
C ALA A 71 -31.34 0.96 -0.37
N PHE A 72 -31.02 1.92 0.52
CA PHE A 72 -32.00 2.52 1.44
C PHE A 72 -33.12 3.31 0.75
N ASN A 73 -32.81 4.00 -0.35
CA ASN A 73 -33.82 4.74 -1.11
C ASN A 73 -34.84 3.80 -1.78
N ARG A 74 -34.37 2.63 -2.25
CA ARG A 74 -35.19 1.58 -2.89
C ARG A 74 -35.96 0.76 -1.86
N ASP A 75 -35.36 0.48 -0.70
CA ASP A 75 -36.02 -0.18 0.43
C ASP A 75 -35.68 0.54 1.75
N PRO A 76 -36.51 1.45 2.24
CA PRO A 76 -36.32 2.16 3.51
C PRO A 76 -36.19 1.25 4.75
N ASN A 77 -36.59 -0.03 4.63
CA ASN A 77 -36.50 -1.04 5.69
C ASN A 77 -35.27 -1.97 5.54
N CYS A 78 -34.40 -1.72 4.57
CA CYS A 78 -33.18 -2.48 4.36
C CYS A 78 -32.14 -2.20 5.47
N ALA A 79 -32.36 -2.77 6.66
CA ALA A 79 -31.57 -2.47 7.86
C ALA A 79 -30.06 -2.78 7.68
N ILE A 80 -29.70 -3.80 6.88
CA ILE A 80 -28.30 -4.18 6.66
C ILE A 80 -27.53 -3.12 5.85
N ALA A 81 -28.20 -2.26 5.07
CA ALA A 81 -27.53 -1.15 4.39
C ALA A 81 -26.88 -0.16 5.38
N ALA A 82 -27.38 -0.11 6.63
CA ALA A 82 -26.75 0.65 7.72
C ALA A 82 -25.35 0.13 8.05
N TRP A 83 -25.15 -1.20 8.07
CA TRP A 83 -23.83 -1.82 8.20
C TRP A 83 -22.91 -1.38 7.07
N GLY A 84 -23.38 -1.42 5.83
CA GLY A 84 -22.61 -1.00 4.66
C GLY A 84 -22.14 0.45 4.78
N ILE A 85 -23.05 1.38 5.12
CA ILE A 85 -22.71 2.81 5.33
C ILE A 85 -21.68 2.97 6.46
N ALA A 86 -21.90 2.32 7.62
CA ALA A 86 -20.96 2.41 8.72
C ALA A 86 -19.57 1.84 8.36
N THR A 87 -19.53 0.80 7.53
CA THR A 87 -18.28 0.16 7.10
C THR A 87 -17.49 1.04 6.13
N VAL A 88 -18.13 1.62 5.11
CA VAL A 88 -17.43 2.52 4.17
C VAL A 88 -16.92 3.79 4.86
N LEU A 89 -17.60 4.26 5.90
CA LEU A 89 -17.19 5.43 6.69
C LEU A 89 -15.95 5.19 7.57
N ILE A 90 -15.52 3.95 7.80
CA ILE A 90 -14.18 3.69 8.37
C ILE A 90 -13.10 4.17 7.41
N GLY A 91 -13.36 4.10 6.10
CA GLY A 91 -12.36 4.33 5.07
C GLY A 91 -11.32 3.22 5.03
N ASN A 92 -10.11 3.55 4.59
CA ASN A 92 -9.02 2.58 4.51
C ASN A 92 -8.59 2.12 5.92
N THR A 93 -8.84 0.84 6.25
CA THR A 93 -8.54 0.21 7.54
C THR A 93 -7.04 0.18 7.89
N PHE A 94 -6.17 0.30 6.88
CA PHE A 94 -4.71 0.37 7.03
C PHE A 94 -4.18 1.80 7.22
N SER A 95 -5.08 2.81 7.37
CA SER A 95 -4.73 4.22 7.46
C SER A 95 -5.03 4.79 8.87
N ILE A 96 -5.76 5.89 8.95
CA ILE A 96 -5.99 6.66 10.19
C ILE A 96 -7.42 6.56 10.73
N GLY A 97 -8.33 5.95 9.96
CA GLY A 97 -9.76 5.90 10.27
C GLY A 97 -10.50 7.22 10.02
N PRO A 98 -11.82 7.25 10.32
CA PRO A 98 -12.69 8.37 10.03
C PRO A 98 -12.40 9.60 10.91
N SER A 99 -12.86 10.77 10.43
CA SER A 99 -12.96 11.97 11.25
C SER A 99 -14.05 11.81 12.34
N PRO A 100 -14.06 12.68 13.36
CA PRO A 100 -15.15 12.68 14.35
C PRO A 100 -16.55 12.81 13.72
N GLU A 101 -16.69 13.63 12.68
CA GLU A 101 -17.93 13.82 11.93
C GLU A 101 -18.34 12.54 11.18
N GLY A 102 -17.37 11.88 10.51
CA GLY A 102 -17.58 10.59 9.84
C GLY A 102 -17.98 9.49 10.83
N ALA A 103 -17.37 9.48 12.01
CA ALA A 103 -17.73 8.53 13.07
C ALA A 103 -19.15 8.79 13.61
N GLN A 104 -19.55 10.05 13.74
CA GLN A 104 -20.91 10.40 14.14
C GLN A 104 -21.96 9.96 13.10
N GLN A 105 -21.67 10.15 11.81
CA GLN A 105 -22.53 9.67 10.72
C GLN A 105 -22.66 8.15 10.72
N ALA A 106 -21.54 7.42 10.95
CA ALA A 106 -21.57 5.98 11.07
C ALA A 106 -22.39 5.50 12.27
N GLN A 107 -22.27 6.16 13.42
CA GLN A 107 -23.08 5.85 14.59
C GLN A 107 -24.58 6.07 14.31
N GLN A 108 -24.96 7.15 13.62
CA GLN A 108 -26.33 7.39 13.20
C GLN A 108 -26.87 6.29 12.27
N ALA A 109 -26.01 5.80 11.34
CA ALA A 109 -26.38 4.68 10.47
C ALA A 109 -26.62 3.41 11.29
N ILE A 110 -25.72 3.06 12.23
CA ILE A 110 -25.85 1.90 13.12
C ILE A 110 -27.16 1.99 13.92
N ASP A 111 -27.43 3.14 14.56
CA ASP A 111 -28.65 3.34 15.36
C ASP A 111 -29.91 3.23 14.52
N ARG A 112 -29.88 3.71 13.28
CA ARG A 112 -30.96 3.51 12.31
C ARG A 112 -31.17 2.03 12.00
N GLY A 113 -30.08 1.27 11.71
CA GLY A 113 -30.16 -0.16 11.43
C GLY A 113 -30.75 -0.96 12.60
N ARG A 114 -30.33 -0.63 13.82
CA ARG A 114 -30.91 -1.20 15.07
C ARG A 114 -32.39 -0.90 15.22
N THR A 115 -32.78 0.35 14.97
CA THR A 115 -34.21 0.80 15.09
C THR A 115 -35.09 0.12 14.05
N LEU A 116 -34.62 -0.04 12.81
CA LEU A 116 -35.34 -0.75 11.75
C LEU A 116 -35.49 -2.24 12.08
N GLY A 117 -34.52 -2.85 12.75
CA GLY A 117 -34.57 -4.23 13.15
C GLY A 117 -34.44 -5.18 11.94
N ALA A 118 -33.24 -5.55 11.57
CA ALA A 118 -33.01 -6.51 10.48
C ALA A 118 -33.77 -7.82 10.72
N LYS A 119 -34.34 -8.41 9.66
CA LYS A 119 -35.22 -9.59 9.75
C LYS A 119 -34.44 -10.85 10.19
N SER A 120 -33.18 -11.00 9.77
CA SER A 120 -32.35 -12.14 10.16
C SER A 120 -31.43 -11.83 11.34
N GLN A 121 -31.08 -12.84 12.15
CA GLN A 121 -30.10 -12.68 13.23
C GLN A 121 -28.72 -12.37 12.64
N ARG A 122 -28.34 -12.99 11.52
CA ARG A 122 -27.10 -12.72 10.80
C ARG A 122 -26.91 -11.24 10.51
N GLU A 123 -27.91 -10.58 9.95
CA GLU A 123 -27.82 -9.14 9.61
C GLU A 123 -27.70 -8.27 10.86
N ARG A 124 -28.41 -8.61 11.95
CA ARG A 124 -28.26 -7.92 13.24
C ARG A 124 -26.84 -8.05 13.77
N ASP A 125 -26.26 -9.25 13.69
CA ASP A 125 -24.90 -9.52 14.15
C ASP A 125 -23.83 -8.79 13.32
N TYR A 126 -24.02 -8.58 12.01
CA TYR A 126 -23.17 -7.72 11.19
C TYR A 126 -23.21 -6.27 11.64
N ILE A 127 -24.41 -5.74 11.97
CA ILE A 127 -24.57 -4.37 12.48
C ILE A 127 -23.89 -4.22 13.84
N GLU A 128 -23.99 -5.22 14.73
CA GLU A 128 -23.32 -5.19 16.03
C GLU A 128 -21.80 -5.37 15.89
N ALA A 129 -21.33 -6.19 14.93
CA ALA A 129 -19.90 -6.36 14.68
C ALA A 129 -19.24 -5.06 14.22
N ILE A 130 -19.87 -4.28 13.31
CA ILE A 130 -19.30 -2.99 12.89
C ILE A 130 -19.40 -1.94 14.00
N ALA A 131 -20.43 -1.99 14.87
CA ALA A 131 -20.58 -1.10 16.00
C ALA A 131 -19.41 -1.18 16.98
N ALA A 132 -18.76 -2.34 17.11
CA ALA A 132 -17.58 -2.54 17.98
C ALA A 132 -16.39 -1.62 17.61
N TYR A 133 -16.30 -1.16 16.36
CA TYR A 133 -15.30 -0.17 15.96
C TYR A 133 -15.61 1.21 16.51
N TYR A 134 -16.88 1.61 16.56
CA TYR A 134 -17.31 2.95 16.94
C TYR A 134 -17.55 3.11 18.44
N ASP A 135 -17.57 1.99 19.18
CA ASP A 135 -17.70 2.02 20.63
C ASP A 135 -16.56 2.82 21.28
N HIS A 136 -16.91 3.77 22.16
CA HIS A 136 -15.96 4.70 22.80
C HIS A 136 -14.97 5.34 21.80
N PHE A 137 -15.47 5.77 20.65
CA PHE A 137 -14.66 6.24 19.51
C PHE A 137 -13.64 7.32 19.89
N ALA A 138 -14.04 8.31 20.68
CA ALA A 138 -13.19 9.43 21.04
C ALA A 138 -12.03 9.06 22.00
N GLU A 139 -12.20 7.97 22.75
CA GLU A 139 -11.28 7.56 23.82
C GLU A 139 -10.24 6.55 23.31
N ARG A 140 -10.55 5.87 22.22
CA ARG A 140 -9.77 4.74 21.69
C ARG A 140 -9.03 5.09 20.42
N PRO A 141 -7.71 4.88 20.33
CA PRO A 141 -6.96 5.10 19.10
C PRO A 141 -7.41 4.11 18.00
N HIS A 142 -7.22 4.49 16.72
CA HIS A 142 -7.64 3.72 15.56
C HIS A 142 -7.22 2.24 15.62
N GLY A 143 -5.96 1.96 15.96
CA GLY A 143 -5.46 0.57 16.05
C GLY A 143 -6.18 -0.28 17.11
N ALA A 144 -6.61 0.32 18.24
CA ALA A 144 -7.41 -0.38 19.24
C ALA A 144 -8.84 -0.67 18.74
N ARG A 145 -9.43 0.26 17.98
CA ARG A 145 -10.75 0.10 17.36
C ARG A 145 -10.73 -1.00 16.29
N ILE A 146 -9.69 -1.01 15.44
CA ILE A 146 -9.48 -2.08 14.43
C ILE A 146 -9.32 -3.44 15.12
N ARG A 147 -8.63 -3.51 16.27
CA ARG A 147 -8.53 -4.76 17.05
C ARG A 147 -9.88 -5.26 17.49
N SER A 148 -10.72 -4.40 18.08
CA SER A 148 -12.08 -4.76 18.49
C SER A 148 -12.95 -5.19 17.32
N LEU A 149 -12.83 -4.50 16.19
CA LEU A 149 -13.51 -4.87 14.94
C LEU A 149 -13.08 -6.25 14.46
N SER A 150 -11.77 -6.53 14.50
CA SER A 150 -11.23 -7.84 14.15
C SER A 150 -11.77 -8.95 15.06
N ASP A 151 -11.79 -8.71 16.37
CA ASP A 151 -12.30 -9.69 17.34
C ASP A 151 -13.81 -9.96 17.12
N ALA A 152 -14.60 -8.92 16.82
CA ALA A 152 -16.02 -9.04 16.51
C ALA A 152 -16.28 -9.83 15.22
N PHE A 153 -15.51 -9.56 14.14
CA PHE A 153 -15.66 -10.30 12.89
C PHE A 153 -15.08 -11.73 12.96
N GLU A 154 -14.06 -11.98 13.77
CA GLU A 154 -13.62 -13.35 14.06
C GLU A 154 -14.72 -14.16 14.77
N ALA A 155 -15.44 -13.54 15.72
CA ALA A 155 -16.59 -14.16 16.37
C ALA A 155 -17.75 -14.40 15.40
N LEU A 156 -18.05 -13.43 14.54
CA LEU A 156 -19.08 -13.53 13.49
C LEU A 156 -18.77 -14.67 12.52
N ALA A 157 -17.55 -14.72 11.97
CA ALA A 157 -17.10 -15.75 11.04
C ALA A 157 -17.09 -17.15 11.66
N LYS A 158 -16.80 -17.24 12.98
CA LYS A 158 -16.88 -18.50 13.73
C LYS A 158 -18.33 -18.96 13.92
N HIS A 159 -19.25 -18.02 14.15
CA HIS A 159 -20.67 -18.33 14.35
C HIS A 159 -21.36 -18.72 13.03
N TYR A 160 -20.99 -18.05 11.94
CA TYR A 160 -21.52 -18.29 10.58
C TYR A 160 -20.41 -18.89 9.70
N GLY A 161 -20.02 -20.14 9.96
CA GLY A 161 -18.89 -20.80 9.29
C GLY A 161 -19.00 -20.91 7.77
N ASP A 162 -20.23 -20.97 7.25
CA ASP A 162 -20.53 -21.08 5.83
C ASP A 162 -20.78 -19.70 5.15
N ASP A 163 -20.66 -18.61 5.91
CA ASP A 163 -20.82 -17.25 5.39
C ASP A 163 -19.49 -16.73 4.82
N ASP A 164 -19.37 -16.77 3.50
CA ASP A 164 -18.14 -16.35 2.81
C ASP A 164 -17.76 -14.91 3.10
N GLU A 165 -18.73 -13.99 3.14
CA GLU A 165 -18.48 -12.58 3.43
C GLU A 165 -17.98 -12.36 4.87
N ALA A 166 -18.54 -13.08 5.84
CA ALA A 166 -18.05 -13.04 7.21
C ALA A 166 -16.60 -13.51 7.30
N GLN A 167 -16.22 -14.58 6.56
CA GLN A 167 -14.84 -15.07 6.49
C GLN A 167 -13.91 -14.02 5.85
N ILE A 168 -14.33 -13.41 4.73
CA ILE A 168 -13.54 -12.43 3.97
C ILE A 168 -13.32 -11.15 4.79
N PHE A 169 -14.36 -10.59 5.43
CA PHE A 169 -14.21 -9.42 6.29
C PHE A 169 -13.41 -9.72 7.57
N SER A 170 -13.58 -10.90 8.16
CA SER A 170 -12.73 -11.35 9.28
C SER A 170 -11.26 -11.34 8.89
N ALA A 171 -10.90 -11.86 7.72
CA ALA A 171 -9.54 -11.84 7.22
C ALA A 171 -9.00 -10.42 6.93
N LEU A 172 -9.83 -9.52 6.40
CA LEU A 172 -9.47 -8.11 6.23
C LEU A 172 -9.03 -7.50 7.56
N TYR A 173 -9.87 -7.62 8.59
CA TYR A 173 -9.61 -6.98 9.88
C TYR A 173 -8.51 -7.68 10.69
N LEU A 174 -8.31 -8.98 10.51
CA LEU A 174 -7.13 -9.70 10.99
C LEU A 174 -5.86 -9.05 10.43
N THR A 175 -5.79 -8.87 9.11
CA THR A 175 -4.65 -8.25 8.44
C THR A 175 -4.46 -6.80 8.89
N ALA A 176 -5.52 -6.00 8.95
CA ALA A 176 -5.45 -4.60 9.38
C ALA A 176 -5.00 -4.45 10.84
N SER A 177 -5.20 -5.47 11.68
CA SER A 177 -4.78 -5.50 13.09
C SER A 177 -3.40 -6.15 13.31
N GLN A 178 -2.67 -6.53 12.25
CA GLN A 178 -1.30 -7.04 12.34
C GLN A 178 -0.38 -5.96 12.90
N SER A 179 0.38 -6.28 13.93
CA SER A 179 1.38 -5.35 14.47
C SER A 179 2.55 -5.20 13.50
N PRO A 180 3.02 -3.98 13.21
CA PRO A 180 4.19 -3.77 12.35
C PRO A 180 5.49 -4.32 12.97
N THR A 181 5.52 -4.61 14.27
CA THR A 181 6.68 -5.18 14.97
C THR A 181 6.58 -6.70 15.19
N ASP A 182 5.44 -7.34 14.83
CA ASP A 182 5.32 -8.79 14.86
C ASP A 182 5.87 -9.40 13.57
N LYS A 183 7.15 -9.77 13.59
CA LYS A 183 7.85 -10.40 12.47
C LYS A 183 7.48 -11.88 12.24
N SER A 184 6.62 -12.45 13.07
CA SER A 184 6.01 -13.77 12.80
C SER A 184 4.86 -13.67 11.78
N TYR A 185 4.31 -12.46 11.61
CA TYR A 185 3.15 -12.17 10.76
C TYR A 185 1.93 -13.04 11.10
N SER A 186 1.74 -13.33 12.39
CA SER A 186 0.79 -14.35 12.85
C SER A 186 -0.64 -14.07 12.40
N ARG A 187 -1.10 -12.82 12.52
CA ARG A 187 -2.46 -12.43 12.09
C ARG A 187 -2.59 -12.39 10.56
N ALA A 188 -1.60 -11.87 9.87
CA ALA A 188 -1.58 -11.83 8.41
C ALA A 188 -1.57 -13.24 7.79
N ARG A 189 -0.78 -14.17 8.34
CA ARG A 189 -0.78 -15.57 7.92
C ARG A 189 -2.11 -16.28 8.20
N LYS A 190 -2.76 -16.00 9.33
CA LYS A 190 -4.09 -16.52 9.64
C LYS A 190 -5.12 -16.00 8.65
N ALA A 191 -5.09 -14.70 8.32
CA ALA A 191 -5.95 -14.09 7.32
C ALA A 191 -5.72 -14.70 5.93
N ALA A 192 -4.45 -14.84 5.52
CA ALA A 192 -4.09 -15.44 4.25
C ALA A 192 -4.65 -16.87 4.10
N ALA A 193 -4.56 -17.70 5.14
CA ALA A 193 -5.10 -19.07 5.10
C ALA A 193 -6.62 -19.10 4.89
N ILE A 194 -7.37 -18.17 5.52
CA ILE A 194 -8.82 -18.01 5.28
C ILE A 194 -9.07 -17.59 3.84
N LEU A 195 -8.32 -16.58 3.36
CA LEU A 195 -8.51 -16.02 2.02
C LEU A 195 -8.08 -16.98 0.90
N GLU A 196 -7.06 -17.82 1.11
CA GLU A 196 -6.69 -18.87 0.14
C GLU A 196 -7.81 -19.92 -0.05
N ALA A 197 -8.47 -20.31 1.05
CA ALA A 197 -9.64 -21.18 0.98
C ALA A 197 -10.80 -20.49 0.22
N GLN A 198 -11.02 -19.19 0.47
CA GLN A 198 -12.01 -18.40 -0.25
C GLN A 198 -11.63 -18.16 -1.71
N PHE A 199 -10.35 -18.00 -2.03
CA PHE A 199 -9.88 -17.84 -3.41
C PHE A 199 -10.12 -19.07 -4.27
N ALA A 200 -9.94 -20.25 -3.67
CA ALA A 200 -10.27 -21.52 -4.35
C ALA A 200 -11.77 -21.67 -4.63
N LYS A 201 -12.64 -21.14 -3.75
CA LYS A 201 -14.11 -21.19 -3.86
C LYS A 201 -14.67 -20.07 -4.74
N ASN A 202 -14.17 -18.85 -4.58
CA ASN A 202 -14.69 -17.62 -5.18
C ASN A 202 -13.55 -16.86 -5.91
N PRO A 203 -13.00 -17.38 -7.02
CA PRO A 203 -11.79 -16.83 -7.65
C PRO A 203 -11.98 -15.42 -8.25
N ASN A 204 -13.24 -15.03 -8.54
CA ASN A 204 -13.58 -13.71 -9.08
C ASN A 204 -14.05 -12.70 -8.02
N HIS A 205 -13.98 -13.07 -6.73
CA HIS A 205 -14.40 -12.17 -5.66
C HIS A 205 -13.35 -11.08 -5.40
N PRO A 206 -13.69 -9.78 -5.51
CA PRO A 206 -12.71 -8.68 -5.43
C PRO A 206 -12.01 -8.62 -4.08
N GLY A 207 -12.75 -8.76 -2.97
CA GLY A 207 -12.21 -8.71 -1.62
C GLY A 207 -11.21 -9.82 -1.33
N VAL A 208 -11.39 -11.01 -1.90
CA VAL A 208 -10.48 -12.14 -1.69
C VAL A 208 -9.11 -11.85 -2.27
N ALA A 209 -9.04 -11.46 -3.54
CA ALA A 209 -7.76 -11.14 -4.20
C ALA A 209 -7.10 -9.90 -3.56
N HIS A 210 -7.88 -8.86 -3.26
CA HIS A 210 -7.43 -7.64 -2.61
C HIS A 210 -6.77 -7.92 -1.25
N TYR A 211 -7.48 -8.62 -0.38
CA TYR A 211 -7.03 -8.84 0.99
C TYR A 211 -5.91 -9.87 1.08
N LEU A 212 -5.79 -10.81 0.12
CA LEU A 212 -4.59 -11.64 -0.04
C LEU A 212 -3.34 -10.80 -0.31
N ILE A 213 -3.45 -9.77 -1.17
CA ILE A 213 -2.34 -8.85 -1.43
C ILE A 213 -1.91 -8.17 -0.12
N HIS A 214 -2.85 -7.61 0.66
CA HIS A 214 -2.52 -7.01 1.94
C HIS A 214 -1.96 -8.00 2.96
N SER A 215 -2.48 -9.22 3.01
CA SER A 215 -2.02 -10.27 3.94
C SER A 215 -0.60 -10.73 3.63
N TYR A 216 -0.16 -10.59 2.39
CA TYR A 216 1.16 -10.98 1.94
C TYR A 216 2.12 -9.79 1.70
N ASP A 217 1.72 -8.53 1.96
CA ASP A 217 2.57 -7.34 1.78
C ASP A 217 3.68 -7.23 2.85
N TYR A 218 4.41 -8.34 3.07
CA TYR A 218 5.55 -8.43 3.99
C TYR A 218 6.72 -9.15 3.31
N PRO A 219 7.99 -8.71 3.49
CA PRO A 219 9.14 -9.23 2.73
C PRO A 219 9.24 -10.76 2.73
N ALA A 220 9.11 -11.38 3.91
CA ALA A 220 9.31 -12.82 4.07
C ALA A 220 8.23 -13.69 3.42
N ILE A 221 7.04 -13.14 3.12
CA ILE A 221 5.88 -13.89 2.60
C ILE A 221 5.29 -13.33 1.31
N ALA A 222 5.85 -12.22 0.78
CA ALA A 222 5.30 -11.52 -0.37
C ALA A 222 5.13 -12.38 -1.63
N ARG A 223 6.03 -13.35 -1.85
CA ARG A 223 5.94 -14.24 -3.02
C ARG A 223 4.65 -15.04 -3.07
N ASN A 224 4.04 -15.35 -1.93
CA ASN A 224 2.77 -16.06 -1.86
C ASN A 224 1.60 -15.20 -2.38
N GLY A 225 1.74 -13.88 -2.37
CA GLY A 225 0.73 -12.95 -2.90
C GLY A 225 0.72 -12.81 -4.43
N LEU A 226 1.71 -13.36 -5.15
CA LEU A 226 1.82 -13.20 -6.60
C LEU A 226 0.57 -13.69 -7.37
N PRO A 227 -0.06 -14.84 -7.07
CA PRO A 227 -1.27 -15.27 -7.77
C PRO A 227 -2.39 -14.22 -7.68
N ALA A 228 -2.65 -13.69 -6.49
CA ALA A 228 -3.65 -12.64 -6.27
C ALA A 228 -3.26 -11.34 -6.99
N ALA A 229 -1.99 -10.94 -6.94
CA ALA A 229 -1.50 -9.74 -7.60
C ALA A 229 -1.66 -9.79 -9.12
N PHE A 230 -1.40 -10.92 -9.75
CA PHE A 230 -1.55 -11.06 -11.20
C PHE A 230 -3.01 -11.09 -11.69
N CYS A 231 -3.97 -11.49 -10.85
CA CYS A 231 -5.37 -11.58 -11.29
C CYS A 231 -6.25 -10.41 -10.86
N TYR A 232 -5.96 -9.72 -9.74
CA TYR A 232 -6.89 -8.74 -9.15
C TYR A 232 -7.28 -7.60 -10.09
N ALA A 233 -6.33 -7.03 -10.83
CA ALA A 233 -6.60 -5.99 -11.82
C ALA A 233 -7.53 -6.45 -12.98
N GLY A 234 -7.67 -7.76 -13.21
CA GLY A 234 -8.61 -8.36 -14.15
C GLY A 234 -9.99 -8.63 -13.53
N ILE A 235 -10.04 -8.86 -12.22
CA ILE A 235 -11.29 -9.10 -11.48
C ILE A 235 -12.10 -7.80 -11.36
N ALA A 236 -11.46 -6.68 -10.95
CA ALA A 236 -12.12 -5.38 -10.76
C ALA A 236 -11.47 -4.26 -11.59
N PRO A 237 -11.48 -4.35 -12.94
CA PRO A 237 -10.75 -3.42 -13.81
C PRO A 237 -11.29 -1.99 -13.80
N ASP A 238 -12.50 -1.75 -13.28
CA ASP A 238 -13.12 -0.43 -13.22
C ASP A 238 -12.93 0.27 -11.86
N ALA A 239 -12.18 -0.33 -10.93
CA ALA A 239 -11.80 0.28 -9.67
C ALA A 239 -10.33 0.71 -9.70
N ALA A 240 -10.04 2.01 -9.57
CA ALA A 240 -8.68 2.54 -9.62
C ALA A 240 -7.76 1.88 -8.57
N HIS A 241 -8.29 1.62 -7.37
CA HIS A 241 -7.54 0.97 -6.30
C HIS A 241 -7.19 -0.50 -6.64
N ALA A 242 -8.11 -1.24 -7.28
CA ALA A 242 -7.84 -2.62 -7.71
C ALA A 242 -6.73 -2.70 -8.78
N LEU A 243 -6.61 -1.67 -9.62
CA LEU A 243 -5.53 -1.56 -10.58
C LEU A 243 -4.18 -1.21 -9.92
N HIS A 244 -4.19 -0.52 -8.76
CA HIS A 244 -2.99 -0.16 -8.01
C HIS A 244 -2.45 -1.33 -7.16
N MET A 245 -3.33 -2.06 -6.50
CA MET A 245 -3.00 -3.03 -5.45
C MET A 245 -1.96 -4.11 -5.83
N PRO A 246 -1.92 -4.64 -7.07
CA PRO A 246 -0.87 -5.57 -7.47
C PRO A 246 0.54 -5.04 -7.23
N SER A 247 0.73 -3.72 -7.33
CA SER A 247 2.04 -3.07 -7.15
C SER A 247 2.62 -3.23 -5.73
N HIS A 248 1.79 -3.46 -4.71
CA HIS A 248 2.26 -3.77 -3.37
C HIS A 248 3.14 -5.03 -3.36
N ILE A 249 2.65 -6.12 -3.95
CA ILE A 249 3.40 -7.37 -4.06
C ILE A 249 4.55 -7.25 -5.07
N PHE A 250 4.30 -6.65 -6.24
CA PHE A 250 5.34 -6.47 -7.26
C PHE A 250 6.54 -5.70 -6.71
N THR A 251 6.31 -4.64 -5.96
CA THR A 251 7.36 -3.88 -5.29
C THR A 251 8.12 -4.73 -4.26
N ARG A 252 7.42 -5.52 -3.43
CA ARG A 252 8.06 -6.40 -2.44
C ARG A 252 8.97 -7.47 -3.04
N VAL A 253 8.71 -7.89 -4.28
CA VAL A 253 9.49 -8.94 -4.94
C VAL A 253 10.41 -8.40 -6.04
N GLY A 254 10.42 -7.08 -6.25
CA GLY A 254 11.23 -6.41 -7.26
C GLY A 254 10.80 -6.69 -8.70
N LEU A 255 9.49 -6.79 -8.94
CA LEU A 255 8.86 -6.81 -10.27
C LEU A 255 8.50 -5.37 -10.66
N TRP A 256 9.54 -4.60 -10.99
CA TRP A 256 9.42 -3.15 -11.16
C TRP A 256 8.60 -2.75 -12.39
N ARG A 257 8.73 -3.50 -13.51
CA ARG A 257 7.98 -3.23 -14.75
C ARG A 257 6.48 -3.43 -14.53
N GLU A 258 6.12 -4.52 -13.88
CA GLU A 258 4.74 -4.85 -13.51
C GLU A 258 4.16 -3.81 -12.55
N SER A 259 4.97 -3.31 -11.61
CA SER A 259 4.57 -2.22 -10.71
C SER A 259 4.27 -0.94 -11.47
N ILE A 260 5.09 -0.56 -12.46
CA ILE A 260 4.86 0.63 -13.30
C ILE A 260 3.58 0.46 -14.13
N GLU A 261 3.41 -0.68 -14.81
CA GLU A 261 2.29 -0.94 -15.71
C GLU A 261 0.94 -0.90 -14.98
N THR A 262 0.86 -1.52 -13.81
CA THR A 262 -0.37 -1.56 -13.02
C THR A 262 -0.72 -0.17 -12.47
N ASN A 263 0.27 0.59 -11.99
CA ASN A 263 0.05 1.96 -11.52
C ASN A 263 -0.30 2.95 -12.64
N ALA A 264 0.28 2.79 -13.83
CA ALA A 264 -0.10 3.60 -14.99
C ALA A 264 -1.60 3.45 -15.33
N ARG A 265 -2.12 2.21 -15.29
CA ARG A 265 -3.56 1.93 -15.45
C ARG A 265 -4.39 2.54 -14.33
N SER A 266 -3.94 2.41 -13.08
CA SER A 266 -4.59 3.00 -11.92
C SER A 266 -4.71 4.51 -12.01
N ILE A 267 -3.65 5.21 -12.46
CA ILE A 267 -3.65 6.66 -12.65
C ILE A 267 -4.72 7.09 -13.67
N VAL A 268 -4.89 6.34 -14.76
CA VAL A 268 -5.92 6.64 -15.78
C VAL A 268 -7.32 6.52 -15.18
N ALA A 269 -7.59 5.43 -14.45
CA ALA A 269 -8.87 5.20 -13.80
C ALA A 269 -9.15 6.24 -12.70
N ALA A 270 -8.18 6.53 -11.83
CA ALA A 270 -8.31 7.49 -10.74
C ALA A 270 -8.54 8.93 -11.25
N ARG A 271 -7.95 9.30 -12.39
CA ARG A 271 -8.24 10.59 -13.03
C ARG A 271 -9.68 10.66 -13.55
N ALA A 272 -10.21 9.58 -14.11
CA ALA A 272 -11.61 9.49 -14.53
C ALA A 272 -12.59 9.59 -13.35
N GLU A 273 -12.17 9.12 -12.16
CA GLU A 273 -12.90 9.23 -10.89
C GLU A 273 -12.68 10.59 -10.19
N ASN A 274 -11.90 11.52 -10.76
CA ASN A 274 -11.45 12.76 -10.11
C ASN A 274 -10.77 12.56 -8.74
N ASN A 275 -10.10 11.44 -8.55
CA ASN A 275 -9.46 11.05 -7.30
C ASN A 275 -7.95 11.36 -7.31
N SER A 276 -7.59 12.61 -7.04
CA SER A 276 -6.20 13.07 -6.99
C SER A 276 -5.35 12.34 -5.94
N GLY A 277 -5.97 11.88 -4.85
CA GLY A 277 -5.28 11.11 -3.80
C GLY A 277 -4.78 9.76 -4.32
N SER A 278 -5.61 9.02 -5.04
CA SER A 278 -5.23 7.75 -5.68
C SER A 278 -4.21 7.96 -6.80
N VAL A 279 -4.34 9.05 -7.58
CA VAL A 279 -3.33 9.41 -8.60
C VAL A 279 -1.97 9.60 -7.96
N LEU A 280 -1.85 10.42 -6.93
CA LEU A 280 -0.58 10.70 -6.24
C LEU A 280 0.00 9.44 -5.59
N HIS A 281 -0.85 8.61 -4.98
CA HIS A 281 -0.40 7.36 -4.37
C HIS A 281 0.20 6.40 -5.40
N ALA A 282 -0.45 6.21 -6.54
CA ALA A 282 0.07 5.40 -7.63
C ALA A 282 1.36 5.99 -8.23
N MET A 283 1.47 7.32 -8.31
CA MET A 283 2.68 8.02 -8.77
C MET A 283 3.89 7.78 -7.86
N ASP A 284 3.73 7.71 -6.52
CA ASP A 284 4.85 7.38 -5.61
C ASP A 284 5.41 5.98 -5.89
N TYR A 285 4.53 4.99 -6.13
CA TYR A 285 4.95 3.64 -6.53
C TYR A 285 5.65 3.63 -7.90
N MET A 286 5.15 4.41 -8.86
CA MET A 286 5.79 4.51 -10.19
C MET A 286 7.18 5.11 -10.11
N VAL A 287 7.35 6.27 -9.44
CA VAL A 287 8.67 6.91 -9.28
C VAL A 287 9.64 5.96 -8.59
N TYR A 288 9.20 5.26 -7.53
CA TYR A 288 10.05 4.29 -6.85
C TYR A 288 10.52 3.18 -7.81
N ALA A 289 9.61 2.59 -8.58
CA ALA A 289 9.93 1.51 -9.52
C ALA A 289 10.79 1.98 -10.71
N ASP A 290 10.49 3.16 -11.29
CA ASP A 290 11.30 3.76 -12.37
C ASP A 290 12.75 3.99 -11.93
N LEU A 291 12.93 4.47 -10.69
CA LEU A 291 14.27 4.70 -10.14
C LEU A 291 15.05 3.39 -9.92
N GLN A 292 14.38 2.29 -9.57
CA GLN A 292 15.02 0.98 -9.47
C GLN A 292 15.42 0.40 -10.85
N LEU A 293 14.70 0.77 -11.91
CA LEU A 293 15.07 0.45 -13.28
C LEU A 293 16.05 1.46 -13.92
N ALA A 294 16.48 2.48 -13.17
CA ALA A 294 17.28 3.60 -13.69
C ALA A 294 16.64 4.35 -14.86
N ARG A 295 15.30 4.47 -14.86
CA ARG A 295 14.48 5.22 -15.82
C ARG A 295 14.27 6.67 -15.36
N ASP A 296 15.37 7.39 -15.21
CA ASP A 296 15.37 8.73 -14.59
C ASP A 296 14.52 9.76 -15.31
N THR A 297 14.43 9.68 -16.63
CA THR A 297 13.59 10.57 -17.45
C THR A 297 12.11 10.36 -17.18
N ASP A 298 11.68 9.08 -17.05
CA ASP A 298 10.30 8.74 -16.75
C ASP A 298 9.94 9.15 -15.32
N ALA A 299 10.82 8.87 -14.36
CA ALA A 299 10.66 9.32 -12.98
C ALA A 299 10.55 10.85 -12.89
N ALA A 300 11.38 11.62 -13.64
CA ALA A 300 11.31 13.08 -13.70
C ALA A 300 9.95 13.57 -14.24
N ALA A 301 9.42 12.91 -15.26
CA ALA A 301 8.10 13.26 -15.83
C ALA A 301 6.97 13.06 -14.80
N VAL A 302 7.04 11.99 -14.00
CA VAL A 302 6.07 11.75 -12.92
C VAL A 302 6.22 12.79 -11.80
N VAL A 303 7.46 13.16 -11.42
CA VAL A 303 7.71 14.25 -10.46
C VAL A 303 7.01 15.53 -10.91
N GLN A 304 7.21 15.95 -12.17
CA GLN A 304 6.58 17.17 -12.68
C GLN A 304 5.04 17.08 -12.65
N GLN A 305 4.46 15.96 -13.08
CA GLN A 305 3.01 15.77 -13.04
C GLN A 305 2.42 15.79 -11.64
N SER A 306 3.19 15.41 -10.60
CA SER A 306 2.73 15.38 -9.22
C SER A 306 2.62 16.76 -8.57
N LEU A 307 3.31 17.77 -9.08
CA LEU A 307 3.41 19.11 -8.46
C LEU A 307 2.06 19.86 -8.44
N ASP A 308 1.24 19.68 -9.47
CA ASP A 308 -0.04 20.36 -9.63
C ASP A 308 -1.21 19.63 -8.93
N LEU A 309 -0.95 18.46 -8.35
CA LEU A 309 -1.97 17.65 -7.71
C LEU A 309 -1.98 17.88 -6.19
N SER A 310 -3.18 17.94 -5.62
CA SER A 310 -3.37 18.01 -4.16
C SER A 310 -4.67 17.35 -3.74
N ASP A 311 -4.66 16.78 -2.54
CA ASP A 311 -5.79 16.17 -1.87
C ASP A 311 -5.50 16.18 -0.36
N PRO A 312 -6.50 16.36 0.53
CA PRO A 312 -6.25 16.48 1.97
C PRO A 312 -5.93 15.15 2.67
N GLY A 313 -5.94 14.03 1.95
CA GLY A 313 -5.72 12.68 2.49
C GLY A 313 -4.25 12.38 2.83
N LEU A 314 -4.04 11.34 3.65
CA LEU A 314 -2.70 10.90 4.04
C LEU A 314 -1.86 10.44 2.83
N ALA A 315 -2.43 9.64 1.93
CA ALA A 315 -1.71 9.12 0.77
C ALA A 315 -1.17 10.24 -0.11
N SER A 316 -1.99 11.28 -0.35
CA SER A 316 -1.59 12.48 -1.08
C SER A 316 -0.46 13.24 -0.36
N ALA A 317 -0.63 13.53 0.92
CA ALA A 317 0.39 14.25 1.70
C ALA A 317 1.72 13.49 1.72
N TYR A 318 1.67 12.16 1.85
CA TYR A 318 2.83 11.29 1.81
C TYR A 318 3.51 11.33 0.43
N ALA A 319 2.77 11.08 -0.63
CA ALA A 319 3.29 11.02 -2.00
C ALA A 319 3.93 12.36 -2.43
N ARG A 320 3.29 13.50 -2.13
CA ARG A 320 3.83 14.83 -2.43
C ARG A 320 5.19 15.11 -1.77
N ALA A 321 5.44 14.54 -0.60
CA ALA A 321 6.75 14.64 0.05
C ALA A 321 7.72 13.57 -0.46
N ALA A 322 7.25 12.34 -0.69
CA ALA A 322 8.07 11.20 -1.08
C ALA A 322 8.61 11.31 -2.51
N ILE A 323 7.76 11.67 -3.48
CA ILE A 323 8.09 11.69 -4.92
C ILE A 323 9.35 12.52 -5.21
N PRO A 324 9.42 13.82 -4.89
CA PRO A 324 10.62 14.62 -5.17
C PRO A 324 11.81 14.17 -4.32
N THR A 325 11.56 13.71 -3.10
CA THR A 325 12.60 13.21 -2.20
C THR A 325 13.27 11.97 -2.79
N ARG A 326 12.50 10.94 -3.18
CA ARG A 326 13.03 9.73 -3.81
C ARG A 326 13.83 10.05 -5.06
N TYR A 327 13.30 10.95 -5.92
CA TYR A 327 13.96 11.33 -7.15
C TYR A 327 15.37 11.90 -6.92
N ALA A 328 15.55 12.69 -5.88
CA ALA A 328 16.85 13.25 -5.54
C ALA A 328 17.80 12.18 -4.92
N VAL A 329 17.35 11.49 -3.88
CA VAL A 329 18.24 10.65 -3.06
C VAL A 329 18.56 9.28 -3.69
N GLU A 330 17.66 8.69 -4.46
CA GLU A 330 17.90 7.42 -5.17
C GLU A 330 18.93 7.57 -6.31
N ARG A 331 19.14 8.79 -6.77
CA ARG A 331 20.13 9.14 -7.79
C ARG A 331 21.45 9.67 -7.22
N ASP A 332 21.65 9.62 -5.91
CA ASP A 332 22.80 10.21 -5.21
C ASP A 332 23.00 11.73 -5.50
N GLN A 333 21.93 12.44 -5.88
CA GLN A 333 22.00 13.88 -6.18
C GLN A 333 21.91 14.68 -4.87
N TRP A 334 22.96 14.59 -4.05
CA TRP A 334 22.97 15.14 -2.69
C TRP A 334 22.77 16.65 -2.65
N SER A 335 23.32 17.38 -3.61
CA SER A 335 23.10 18.82 -3.72
C SER A 335 21.63 19.16 -4.09
N GLU A 336 20.99 18.36 -4.95
CA GLU A 336 19.56 18.49 -5.24
C GLU A 336 18.72 18.18 -3.99
N ALA A 337 19.08 17.11 -3.28
CA ALA A 337 18.41 16.75 -2.03
C ALA A 337 18.50 17.86 -0.97
N ALA A 338 19.68 18.47 -0.79
CA ALA A 338 19.88 19.60 0.11
C ALA A 338 19.04 20.85 -0.26
N ALA A 339 18.76 21.03 -1.56
CA ALA A 339 18.02 22.17 -2.10
C ALA A 339 16.52 21.93 -2.25
N LEU A 340 16.00 20.77 -1.85
CA LEU A 340 14.56 20.48 -1.90
C LEU A 340 13.75 21.59 -1.22
N ALA A 341 12.64 21.99 -1.85
CA ALA A 341 11.70 22.93 -1.28
C ALA A 341 11.23 22.43 0.10
N GLY A 342 10.81 23.37 0.95
CA GLY A 342 10.23 23.02 2.25
C GLY A 342 9.06 22.02 2.04
N PRO A 343 8.83 21.14 3.03
CA PRO A 343 7.77 20.13 2.91
C PRO A 343 6.41 20.80 2.71
N PRO A 344 5.51 20.19 1.91
CA PRO A 344 4.16 20.70 1.75
C PRO A 344 3.43 20.74 3.10
N ALA A 345 2.64 21.80 3.33
CA ALA A 345 1.82 21.89 4.52
C ALA A 345 0.85 20.70 4.61
N SER A 346 0.85 20.01 5.75
CA SER A 346 0.02 18.83 5.98
C SER A 346 -0.41 18.75 7.45
N LYS A 347 -1.62 18.20 7.69
CA LYS A 347 -2.07 17.81 9.03
C LYS A 347 -1.36 16.56 9.57
N PHE A 348 -0.53 15.93 8.76
CA PHE A 348 0.25 14.73 9.10
C PHE A 348 1.73 15.08 9.25
N PRO A 349 2.23 15.46 10.45
CA PRO A 349 3.59 15.96 10.62
C PRO A 349 4.67 14.96 10.20
N TYR A 350 4.39 13.67 10.24
CA TYR A 350 5.31 12.62 9.80
C TYR A 350 5.50 12.56 8.28
N THR A 351 4.72 13.29 7.47
CA THR A 351 4.96 13.37 6.02
C THR A 351 6.03 14.39 5.66
N GLU A 352 6.21 15.46 6.46
CA GLU A 352 7.30 16.44 6.21
C GLU A 352 8.70 15.85 6.46
N VAL A 353 8.77 14.77 7.21
CA VAL A 353 10.00 14.10 7.64
C VAL A 353 10.87 13.64 6.48
N MET A 354 10.26 13.13 5.41
CA MET A 354 11.00 12.65 4.23
C MET A 354 11.83 13.76 3.57
N THR A 355 11.22 14.94 3.41
CA THR A 355 11.92 16.11 2.85
C THR A 355 13.01 16.61 3.80
N LEU A 356 12.73 16.68 5.10
CA LEU A 356 13.71 17.11 6.11
C LEU A 356 14.91 16.15 6.16
N PHE A 357 14.65 14.85 6.15
CA PHE A 357 15.67 13.81 6.11
C PHE A 357 16.56 13.95 4.87
N ALA A 358 15.96 14.05 3.68
CA ALA A 358 16.70 14.17 2.42
C ALA A 358 17.56 15.44 2.40
N ARG A 359 17.03 16.58 2.88
CA ARG A 359 17.78 17.83 2.99
C ARG A 359 18.96 17.71 3.93
N ALA A 360 18.74 17.10 5.11
CA ALA A 360 19.80 16.93 6.10
C ALA A 360 20.92 16.01 5.60
N VAL A 361 20.56 14.84 5.04
CA VAL A 361 21.52 13.90 4.45
C VAL A 361 22.22 14.56 3.24
N GLY A 362 21.47 15.22 2.37
CA GLY A 362 21.99 15.94 1.22
C GLY A 362 23.00 17.02 1.61
N ALA A 363 22.70 17.84 2.60
CA ALA A 363 23.59 18.88 3.10
C ALA A 363 24.89 18.27 3.68
N ALA A 364 24.77 17.24 4.51
CA ALA A 364 25.92 16.57 5.09
C ALA A 364 26.83 15.94 4.01
N ARG A 365 26.27 15.26 3.03
CA ARG A 365 26.99 14.58 1.95
C ARG A 365 27.51 15.51 0.85
N SER A 366 26.96 16.72 0.72
CA SER A 366 27.46 17.75 -0.20
C SER A 366 28.46 18.74 0.44
N GLY A 367 28.92 18.45 1.67
CA GLY A 367 29.98 19.23 2.33
C GLY A 367 29.49 20.41 3.16
N ASN A 368 28.21 20.50 3.47
CA ASN A 368 27.63 21.53 4.34
C ASN A 368 26.86 20.91 5.54
N PRO A 369 27.52 20.18 6.46
CA PRO A 369 26.84 19.54 7.59
C PRO A 369 26.11 20.52 8.51
N ALA A 370 26.61 21.76 8.68
CA ALA A 370 25.93 22.78 9.48
C ALA A 370 24.54 23.15 8.91
N GLY A 371 24.37 23.06 7.59
CA GLY A 371 23.06 23.30 6.95
C GLY A 371 21.99 22.27 7.31
N ALA A 372 22.39 21.10 7.83
CA ALA A 372 21.49 20.01 8.21
C ALA A 372 20.91 20.15 9.64
N GLU A 373 21.54 20.91 10.52
CA GLU A 373 21.22 20.95 11.96
C GLU A 373 19.76 21.36 12.24
N LYS A 374 19.27 22.35 11.51
CA LYS A 374 17.88 22.82 11.64
C LYS A 374 16.86 21.73 11.29
N ASP A 375 17.10 20.98 10.23
CA ASP A 375 16.20 19.93 9.79
C ASP A 375 16.23 18.75 10.78
N VAL A 376 17.38 18.37 11.31
CA VAL A 376 17.48 17.33 12.38
C VAL A 376 16.80 17.78 13.67
N ALA A 377 16.94 19.06 14.06
CA ALA A 377 16.21 19.59 15.22
C ALA A 377 14.67 19.52 15.00
N ARG A 378 14.21 19.81 13.78
CA ARG A 378 12.79 19.68 13.43
C ARG A 378 12.32 18.22 13.49
N LEU A 379 13.12 17.27 12.98
CA LEU A 379 12.83 15.84 13.10
C LEU A 379 12.67 15.42 14.57
N ALA A 380 13.56 15.88 15.47
CA ALA A 380 13.47 15.61 16.90
C ALA A 380 12.17 16.17 17.51
N ALA A 381 11.78 17.38 17.13
CA ALA A 381 10.52 17.99 17.59
C ALA A 381 9.29 17.18 17.13
N ILE A 382 9.30 16.65 15.90
CA ILE A 382 8.20 15.80 15.38
C ILE A 382 8.10 14.51 16.20
N VAL A 383 9.22 13.86 16.54
CA VAL A 383 9.21 12.66 17.41
C VAL A 383 8.51 12.94 18.74
N VAL A 384 8.81 14.10 19.38
CA VAL A 384 8.17 14.48 20.64
C VAL A 384 6.65 14.65 20.48
N VAL A 385 6.22 15.32 19.41
CA VAL A 385 4.78 15.52 19.10
C VAL A 385 4.08 14.19 18.91
N LEU A 386 4.66 13.28 18.13
CA LEU A 386 4.07 11.97 17.82
C LEU A 386 4.00 11.08 19.07
N LYS A 387 5.03 11.07 19.92
CA LYS A 387 4.99 10.36 21.21
C LYS A 387 3.92 10.92 22.14
N GLY A 388 3.79 12.25 22.21
CA GLY A 388 2.72 12.91 22.97
C GLY A 388 1.32 12.54 22.49
N ALA A 389 1.16 12.32 21.17
CA ALA A 389 -0.08 11.87 20.54
C ALA A 389 -0.27 10.34 20.60
N LYS A 390 0.62 9.58 21.25
CA LYS A 390 0.62 8.10 21.32
C LYS A 390 0.62 7.44 19.93
N ASN A 391 1.30 8.08 18.98
CA ASN A 391 1.51 7.57 17.62
C ASN A 391 2.91 6.93 17.52
N ASP A 392 3.09 5.83 18.22
CA ASP A 392 4.40 5.19 18.42
C ASP A 392 5.01 4.67 17.11
N TYR A 393 4.17 4.19 16.19
CA TYR A 393 4.64 3.73 14.88
C TYR A 393 5.35 4.87 14.12
N TRP A 394 4.66 5.98 13.89
CA TRP A 394 5.25 7.10 13.15
C TRP A 394 6.36 7.79 13.96
N ALA A 395 6.30 7.79 15.29
CA ALA A 395 7.40 8.26 16.11
C ALA A 395 8.69 7.46 15.88
N THR A 396 8.58 6.15 15.73
CA THR A 396 9.70 5.25 15.42
C THR A 396 10.24 5.50 14.02
N GLU A 397 9.37 5.58 12.99
CA GLU A 397 9.78 5.87 11.61
C GLU A 397 10.53 7.21 11.49
N VAL A 398 10.06 8.24 12.21
CA VAL A 398 10.74 9.55 12.26
C VAL A 398 12.07 9.48 12.99
N GLU A 399 12.15 8.72 14.08
CA GLU A 399 13.40 8.55 14.83
C GLU A 399 14.48 7.84 14.01
N VAL A 400 14.11 6.84 13.22
CA VAL A 400 15.03 6.18 12.27
C VAL A 400 15.66 7.20 11.31
N GLN A 401 14.82 8.04 10.70
CA GLN A 401 15.31 9.07 9.76
C GLN A 401 16.14 10.14 10.47
N ARG A 402 15.76 10.55 11.70
CA ARG A 402 16.54 11.48 12.51
C ARG A 402 17.93 10.95 12.84
N LEU A 403 18.01 9.69 13.28
CA LEU A 403 19.28 9.03 13.59
C LEU A 403 20.16 8.89 12.34
N GLY A 404 19.58 8.49 11.20
CA GLY A 404 20.29 8.40 9.93
C GLY A 404 20.87 9.74 9.47
N ALA A 405 20.07 10.83 9.58
CA ALA A 405 20.54 12.18 9.26
C ALA A 405 21.65 12.65 10.23
N ALA A 406 21.47 12.45 11.53
CA ALA A 406 22.50 12.77 12.54
C ALA A 406 23.79 11.99 12.32
N ALA A 407 23.69 10.73 11.91
CA ALA A 407 24.84 9.89 11.58
C ALA A 407 25.67 10.49 10.42
N TRP A 408 25.02 10.95 9.34
CA TRP A 408 25.73 11.57 8.22
C TRP A 408 26.36 12.93 8.60
N ILE A 409 25.76 13.71 9.51
CA ILE A 409 26.37 14.94 10.05
C ILE A 409 27.63 14.61 10.85
N ALA A 410 27.55 13.63 11.77
CA ALA A 410 28.70 13.19 12.56
C ALA A 410 29.82 12.65 11.64
N PHE A 411 29.47 11.90 10.59
CA PHE A 411 30.42 11.38 9.62
C PHE A 411 31.14 12.48 8.85
N ALA A 412 30.41 13.49 8.37
CA ALA A 412 30.96 14.66 7.69
C ALA A 412 31.84 15.50 8.62
N GLY A 413 31.54 15.52 9.93
CA GLY A 413 32.36 16.14 10.97
C GLY A 413 33.61 15.33 11.37
N GLY A 414 33.84 14.15 10.79
CA GLY A 414 34.98 13.27 11.09
C GLY A 414 34.77 12.32 12.28
N ASN A 415 33.62 12.35 12.95
CA ASN A 415 33.29 11.53 14.12
C ASN A 415 32.78 10.13 13.68
N ARG A 416 33.64 9.35 13.03
CA ARG A 416 33.25 8.10 12.35
C ARG A 416 32.62 7.04 13.25
N GLU A 417 33.17 6.84 14.47
CA GLU A 417 32.61 5.82 15.39
C GLU A 417 31.23 6.21 15.91
N GLU A 418 31.01 7.47 16.24
CA GLU A 418 29.70 8.01 16.60
C GLU A 418 28.71 7.84 15.44
N ALA A 419 29.13 8.21 14.23
CA ALA A 419 28.31 8.09 13.02
C ALA A 419 27.87 6.64 12.76
N LEU A 420 28.80 5.70 12.83
CA LEU A 420 28.50 4.27 12.66
C LEU A 420 27.58 3.76 13.79
N GLY A 421 27.75 4.22 15.02
CA GLY A 421 26.85 3.89 16.15
C GLY A 421 25.42 4.35 15.91
N LEU A 422 25.24 5.62 15.51
CA LEU A 422 23.93 6.19 15.19
C LEU A 422 23.27 5.48 14.01
N MET A 423 24.01 5.19 12.94
CA MET A 423 23.48 4.55 11.74
C MET A 423 23.10 3.08 12.01
N ARG A 424 23.88 2.34 12.84
CA ARG A 424 23.47 0.99 13.28
C ARG A 424 22.18 1.04 14.07
N SER A 425 22.06 1.98 15.01
CA SER A 425 20.84 2.14 15.79
C SER A 425 19.62 2.43 14.90
N ALA A 426 19.78 3.28 13.86
CA ALA A 426 18.74 3.54 12.88
C ALA A 426 18.36 2.26 12.11
N ALA A 427 19.35 1.52 11.62
CA ALA A 427 19.15 0.31 10.84
C ALA A 427 18.48 -0.81 11.66
N ASP A 428 18.91 -1.04 12.89
CA ASP A 428 18.35 -2.06 13.77
C ASP A 428 16.90 -1.72 14.17
N MET A 429 16.61 -0.43 14.38
CA MET A 429 15.26 0.06 14.68
C MET A 429 14.33 -0.08 13.46
N GLU A 430 14.82 0.21 12.25
CA GLU A 430 14.07 0.04 11.00
C GLU A 430 13.76 -1.42 10.71
N ASP A 431 14.74 -2.31 10.88
CA ASP A 431 14.58 -3.75 10.66
C ASP A 431 13.58 -4.40 11.64
N ALA A 432 13.39 -3.80 12.83
CA ALA A 432 12.43 -4.27 13.82
C ALA A 432 10.97 -3.91 13.48
N SER A 433 10.72 -3.09 12.45
CA SER A 433 9.38 -2.62 12.06
C SER A 433 9.11 -2.84 10.57
N GLU A 434 7.83 -3.04 10.22
CA GLU A 434 7.40 -3.07 8.82
C GLU A 434 7.03 -1.68 8.33
N LYS A 435 7.22 -1.42 7.02
CA LYS A 435 6.76 -0.18 6.40
C LYS A 435 5.24 -0.07 6.42
N SER A 436 4.73 1.15 6.46
CA SER A 436 3.30 1.41 6.24
C SER A 436 2.87 1.02 4.82
N ALA A 437 1.63 0.56 4.67
CA ALA A 437 1.03 0.27 3.37
C ALA A 437 0.92 1.52 2.46
N VAL A 438 1.00 2.73 3.02
CA VAL A 438 0.99 3.98 2.23
C VAL A 438 2.25 4.16 1.37
N SER A 439 3.34 3.42 1.67
CA SER A 439 4.64 3.59 1.01
C SER A 439 5.00 2.37 0.15
N PRO A 440 5.57 2.55 -1.06
CA PRO A 440 6.19 1.46 -1.82
C PRO A 440 7.40 0.85 -1.10
N GLY A 441 8.18 1.68 -0.40
CA GLY A 441 9.38 1.31 0.31
C GLY A 441 9.93 2.47 1.13
N ARG A 442 10.96 2.22 1.92
CA ARG A 442 11.70 3.29 2.62
C ARG A 442 12.22 4.31 1.61
N VAL A 443 12.37 5.57 2.03
CA VAL A 443 12.97 6.62 1.16
C VAL A 443 14.41 6.21 0.79
N LEU A 444 15.21 5.91 1.81
CA LEU A 444 16.47 5.15 1.70
C LEU A 444 16.51 4.21 2.90
N PRO A 445 16.64 2.89 2.70
CA PRO A 445 16.77 1.95 3.82
C PRO A 445 17.98 2.29 4.69
N ALA A 446 17.78 2.34 6.01
CA ALA A 446 18.87 2.68 6.93
C ALA A 446 20.02 1.65 6.89
N ARG A 447 19.70 0.38 6.59
CA ARG A 447 20.71 -0.67 6.39
C ARG A 447 21.55 -0.44 5.13
N GLU A 448 20.95 0.10 4.04
CA GLU A 448 21.67 0.50 2.83
C GLU A 448 22.63 1.68 3.12
N LEU A 449 22.13 2.70 3.86
CA LEU A 449 22.95 3.84 4.29
C LEU A 449 24.09 3.44 5.24
N LEU A 450 23.87 2.42 6.08
CA LEU A 450 24.95 1.82 6.88
C LEU A 450 26.03 1.19 5.99
N GLY A 451 25.61 0.48 4.93
CA GLY A 451 26.51 -0.05 3.91
C GLY A 451 27.36 1.03 3.25
N ASP A 452 26.74 2.16 2.84
CA ASP A 452 27.44 3.31 2.28
C ASP A 452 28.52 3.83 3.26
N MET A 453 28.16 4.06 4.51
CA MET A 453 29.04 4.62 5.54
C MET A 453 30.20 3.67 5.90
N LEU A 454 29.92 2.37 5.99
CA LEU A 454 30.94 1.33 6.22
C LEU A 454 31.93 1.26 5.06
N LEU A 455 31.44 1.32 3.82
CA LEU A 455 32.29 1.28 2.63
C LEU A 455 33.20 2.52 2.56
N GLU A 456 32.67 3.72 2.83
CA GLU A 456 33.43 4.96 2.90
C GLU A 456 34.44 4.99 4.08
N SER A 457 34.21 4.15 5.09
CA SER A 457 35.13 3.95 6.22
C SER A 457 36.19 2.87 5.96
N GLY A 458 36.21 2.25 4.77
CA GLY A 458 37.15 1.17 4.40
C GLY A 458 36.79 -0.20 4.99
N ARG A 459 35.60 -0.39 5.55
CA ARG A 459 35.11 -1.64 6.15
C ARG A 459 34.32 -2.45 5.13
N ALA A 460 35.03 -2.96 4.12
CA ALA A 460 34.41 -3.54 2.93
C ALA A 460 33.54 -4.78 3.20
N ASP A 461 33.99 -5.72 4.05
CA ASP A 461 33.22 -6.92 4.38
C ASP A 461 31.95 -6.59 5.16
N ASP A 462 32.04 -5.67 6.13
CA ASP A 462 30.88 -5.21 6.88
C ASP A 462 29.87 -4.47 6.00
N ALA A 463 30.35 -3.67 5.05
CA ALA A 463 29.54 -2.97 4.07
C ALA A 463 28.77 -3.96 3.18
N LEU A 464 29.47 -4.99 2.67
CA LEU A 464 28.84 -6.04 1.86
C LEU A 464 27.71 -6.74 2.65
N ALA A 465 27.99 -7.11 3.91
CA ALA A 465 26.98 -7.73 4.76
C ALA A 465 25.76 -6.80 5.01
N ALA A 466 25.97 -5.49 5.17
CA ALA A 466 24.90 -4.52 5.35
C ALA A 466 24.02 -4.38 4.08
N TYR A 467 24.61 -4.32 2.89
CA TYR A 467 23.85 -4.30 1.64
C TYR A 467 23.09 -5.61 1.39
N GLU A 468 23.70 -6.76 1.69
CA GLU A 468 23.05 -8.06 1.58
C GLU A 468 21.83 -8.16 2.53
N ALA A 469 21.97 -7.65 3.75
CA ALA A 469 20.85 -7.58 4.70
C ALA A 469 19.74 -6.64 4.21
N SER A 470 20.08 -5.49 3.61
CA SER A 470 19.09 -4.59 2.99
C SER A 470 18.31 -5.30 1.88
N LEU A 471 18.99 -6.05 1.01
CA LEU A 471 18.39 -6.80 -0.10
C LEU A 471 17.43 -7.93 0.34
N VAL A 472 17.49 -8.37 1.59
CA VAL A 472 16.51 -9.32 2.16
C VAL A 472 15.14 -8.66 2.34
N ASN A 473 15.13 -7.42 2.86
CA ASN A 473 13.89 -6.69 3.14
C ASN A 473 13.36 -5.93 1.91
N ASP A 474 14.28 -5.37 1.12
CA ASP A 474 14.00 -4.55 -0.06
C ASP A 474 14.75 -5.14 -1.29
N PRO A 475 14.25 -6.25 -1.86
CA PRO A 475 14.97 -6.98 -2.90
C PRO A 475 15.08 -6.17 -4.20
N LYS A 476 16.16 -6.42 -4.92
CA LYS A 476 16.43 -5.84 -6.24
C LYS A 476 16.45 -4.30 -6.26
N ARG A 477 16.93 -3.66 -5.18
CA ARG A 477 17.20 -2.23 -5.20
C ARG A 477 18.49 -1.95 -5.99
N LEU A 478 18.42 -0.98 -6.91
CA LEU A 478 19.55 -0.59 -7.78
C LEU A 478 20.75 -0.13 -6.95
N ARG A 479 20.52 0.74 -5.94
CA ARG A 479 21.56 1.24 -5.06
C ARG A 479 22.22 0.13 -4.24
N SER A 480 21.41 -0.79 -3.69
CA SER A 480 21.93 -1.91 -2.89
C SER A 480 22.77 -2.87 -3.76
N PHE A 481 22.38 -3.16 -5.00
CA PHE A 481 23.20 -3.95 -5.91
C PHE A 481 24.53 -3.26 -6.23
N TYR A 482 24.49 -1.96 -6.54
CA TYR A 482 25.70 -1.21 -6.82
C TYR A 482 26.64 -1.12 -5.60
N GLY A 483 26.06 -0.85 -4.41
CA GLY A 483 26.81 -0.80 -3.15
C GLY A 483 27.45 -2.14 -2.80
N ALA A 484 26.69 -3.25 -2.89
CA ALA A 484 27.18 -4.60 -2.66
C ALA A 484 28.30 -4.98 -3.63
N ALA A 485 28.15 -4.65 -4.91
CA ALA A 485 29.20 -4.89 -5.92
C ALA A 485 30.49 -4.14 -5.59
N ARG A 486 30.40 -2.85 -5.23
CA ARG A 486 31.56 -2.03 -4.83
C ARG A 486 32.23 -2.56 -3.56
N ALA A 487 31.42 -2.95 -2.57
CA ALA A 487 31.92 -3.55 -1.33
C ALA A 487 32.63 -4.87 -1.60
N ALA A 488 32.08 -5.72 -2.46
CA ALA A 488 32.70 -6.97 -2.88
C ALA A 488 34.05 -6.75 -3.62
N VAL A 489 34.12 -5.72 -4.50
CA VAL A 489 35.40 -5.33 -5.14
C VAL A 489 36.43 -4.93 -4.09
N ALA A 490 36.05 -4.08 -3.13
CA ALA A 490 36.95 -3.59 -2.08
C ALA A 490 37.39 -4.71 -1.12
N ALA A 491 36.54 -5.72 -0.89
CA ALA A 491 36.84 -6.93 -0.10
C ALA A 491 37.63 -7.98 -0.90
N GLY A 492 37.92 -7.77 -2.20
CA GLY A 492 38.60 -8.73 -3.05
C GLY A 492 37.74 -9.92 -3.52
N ASN A 493 36.44 -9.90 -3.25
CA ASN A 493 35.48 -10.95 -3.64
C ASN A 493 34.95 -10.70 -5.07
N ARG A 494 35.73 -11.16 -6.05
CA ARG A 494 35.45 -10.93 -7.48
C ARG A 494 34.17 -11.59 -7.97
N ASP A 495 33.83 -12.76 -7.45
CA ASP A 495 32.64 -13.51 -7.86
C ASP A 495 31.36 -12.75 -7.44
N LYS A 496 31.23 -12.38 -6.16
CA LYS A 496 30.11 -11.56 -5.70
C LYS A 496 30.02 -10.20 -6.41
N ALA A 497 31.19 -9.57 -6.67
CA ALA A 497 31.20 -8.30 -7.41
C ALA A 497 30.60 -8.46 -8.82
N ARG A 498 31.01 -9.53 -9.54
CA ARG A 498 30.49 -9.85 -10.87
C ARG A 498 28.97 -10.15 -10.82
N ASP A 499 28.53 -10.95 -9.84
CA ASP A 499 27.13 -11.32 -9.67
C ASP A 499 26.25 -10.08 -9.46
N TYR A 500 26.61 -9.18 -8.52
CA TYR A 500 25.83 -7.99 -8.24
C TYR A 500 25.83 -6.98 -9.41
N PHE A 501 26.97 -6.79 -10.10
CA PHE A 501 26.98 -5.95 -11.30
C PHE A 501 26.15 -6.56 -12.43
N SER A 502 26.14 -7.88 -12.61
CA SER A 502 25.30 -8.55 -13.61
C SER A 502 23.82 -8.36 -13.29
N LEU A 503 23.40 -8.65 -12.05
CA LEU A 503 22.01 -8.44 -11.60
C LEU A 503 21.54 -6.99 -11.80
N MET A 504 22.41 -6.02 -11.50
CA MET A 504 22.13 -4.61 -11.70
C MET A 504 21.91 -4.26 -13.18
N VAL A 505 22.80 -4.73 -14.06
CA VAL A 505 22.73 -4.43 -15.51
C VAL A 505 21.56 -5.14 -16.18
N GLU A 506 21.23 -6.38 -15.77
CA GLU A 506 20.09 -7.15 -16.27
C GLU A 506 18.76 -6.53 -15.89
N MET A 507 18.66 -5.97 -14.67
CA MET A 507 17.45 -5.35 -14.17
C MET A 507 17.18 -3.99 -14.79
N ALA A 508 18.23 -3.17 -14.95
CA ALA A 508 18.10 -1.78 -15.35
C ALA A 508 17.64 -1.61 -16.80
N ASP A 509 17.09 -0.46 -17.11
CA ASP A 509 16.77 -0.06 -18.49
C ASP A 509 18.07 0.02 -19.32
N GLY A 510 18.06 -0.62 -20.50
CA GLY A 510 19.20 -0.68 -21.38
C GLY A 510 19.68 0.69 -21.87
N ASN A 511 18.79 1.67 -21.95
CA ASN A 511 19.06 3.04 -22.42
C ASN A 511 19.52 3.98 -21.30
N SER A 512 19.55 3.52 -20.05
CA SER A 512 19.97 4.36 -18.92
C SER A 512 21.42 4.82 -19.05
N THR A 513 21.63 6.10 -18.78
CA THR A 513 22.94 6.77 -18.79
C THR A 513 23.53 6.95 -17.39
N ARG A 514 22.95 6.33 -16.37
CA ARG A 514 23.48 6.43 -14.99
C ARG A 514 24.95 6.01 -14.94
N PRO A 515 25.81 6.81 -14.27
CA PRO A 515 27.24 6.51 -14.15
C PRO A 515 27.53 5.15 -13.52
N GLU A 516 26.67 4.71 -12.58
CA GLU A 516 26.77 3.43 -11.88
C GLU A 516 26.67 2.24 -12.85
N LEU A 517 25.73 2.31 -13.80
CA LEU A 517 25.55 1.30 -14.84
C LEU A 517 26.72 1.27 -15.82
N THR A 518 27.27 2.44 -16.15
CA THR A 518 28.46 2.54 -16.98
C THR A 518 29.64 1.83 -16.31
N LYS A 519 29.87 2.08 -15.01
CA LYS A 519 30.92 1.41 -14.24
C LYS A 519 30.68 -0.09 -14.13
N ALA A 520 29.43 -0.53 -13.92
CA ALA A 520 29.06 -1.94 -13.88
C ALA A 520 29.40 -2.65 -15.20
N ARG A 521 28.98 -2.08 -16.33
CA ARG A 521 29.30 -2.61 -17.68
C ARG A 521 30.80 -2.68 -17.94
N GLN A 522 31.57 -1.65 -17.56
CA GLN A 522 33.03 -1.62 -17.68
C GLN A 522 33.69 -2.75 -16.85
N TYR A 523 33.24 -2.95 -15.60
CA TYR A 523 33.74 -4.02 -14.74
C TYR A 523 33.48 -5.41 -15.35
N LEU A 524 32.26 -5.63 -15.85
CA LEU A 524 31.87 -6.91 -16.47
C LEU A 524 32.64 -7.19 -17.78
N ALA A 525 33.01 -6.16 -18.52
CA ALA A 525 33.77 -6.27 -19.75
C ALA A 525 35.30 -6.51 -19.50
N ALA A 526 35.81 -6.15 -18.32
CA ALA A 526 37.17 -6.42 -17.93
C ALA A 526 37.37 -7.94 -17.65
N LYS A 527 38.40 -8.56 -18.29
CA LYS A 527 38.69 -10.00 -18.18
C LYS A 527 39.34 -10.36 -16.85
#